data_0b015e614ba152f5217a54c21438ba9f
#
_entry.id   0b015e614ba152f5217a54c21438ba9f
#
_cell.length_a   1.000
_cell.length_b   1.000
_cell.length_c   1.000
_cell.angle_alpha   90.00
_cell.angle_beta   90.00
_cell.angle_gamma   90.00
#
_symmetry.space_group_name_H-M   'P 1'
#
loop_
_entity.id
_entity.type
_entity.pdbx_description
1 polymer ?
#
loop_
_entity_poly.entity_id
_entity_poly.type
_entity_poly.pdbx_seq_one_letter_code
_entity_poly.pdbx_strand_id
1 'polypeptide(L)'
;VSPSPVAAANETPEAVGGPDPQRLDPRTLLLYGVRSFGPMLALATPAVVSLWREDDPMRTVIGLAIVGSLGLLLLAVGTLFTWLSWRAFTYEVRPGEVVIARGVIHRSRRSIPVERIQDVSITRRPLSRLLGLAEVRIETGGADADEGKLNSVSLAEAHRLRAVLRALGVAAAAGRARGVEPAEGAPAAPAPVDNETVVYRLGGARLILAGLFSFSLVWIVAPLGLLEYAGRVFDIDAARWASLLLDLGEETHSRLSPALVLGAVGVAGGAGVLAGLVQTVLRDFGFTLTRAEGRLRSRRGLLTRSEVVVAVRRIQLGLIEHGTVAGRLGWRMLRVQTLGGGDGESGRQTLAPFARPAEVEALLPLAGLPAWSDSGLRPVSSRHMIGGVIEALPLAVILLVATVVWPPAAAAGPLLLLPLWVALRRPRAHRYSLTPPALQVQRGVLTRRDWIVPWHRIQAVTLRRGPLQRRLGLATLCIDTAGVSRGYSQPHIHDLDEGDAVSLARLVLARVEEARQAAPPLQRLTSCSAP
;
A
#
# COMPACT_ATOMS: atom_id res chain seq x y z
N VAL A 1 45.14 23.76 54.41
CA VAL A 1 44.48 24.46 53.31
C VAL A 1 44.20 23.39 52.23
N SER A 2 43.03 22.83 52.31
CA SER A 2 42.55 21.87 51.31
C SER A 2 41.59 22.60 50.33
N PRO A 3 41.67 22.37 49.02
CA PRO A 3 40.63 22.84 48.11
C PRO A 3 39.49 21.82 47.99
N SER A 4 38.29 22.33 48.06
CA SER A 4 37.02 21.64 47.87
C SER A 4 36.86 21.00 46.49
N PRO A 5 36.17 19.86 46.36
CA PRO A 5 35.85 19.30 45.07
C PRO A 5 34.69 20.03 44.43
N VAL A 6 34.88 20.36 43.15
CA VAL A 6 33.88 20.90 42.22
C VAL A 6 32.74 19.91 42.11
N ALA A 7 31.53 20.38 42.43
CA ALA A 7 30.27 19.67 42.21
C ALA A 7 30.05 19.49 40.72
N ALA A 8 30.19 18.25 40.26
CA ALA A 8 29.67 17.84 38.94
C ALA A 8 28.16 17.91 39.01
N ALA A 9 27.58 18.85 38.27
CA ALA A 9 26.13 18.96 38.05
C ALA A 9 25.67 17.66 37.38
N ASN A 10 24.97 16.84 38.15
CA ASN A 10 24.14 15.74 37.64
C ASN A 10 22.96 16.39 36.92
N GLU A 11 23.10 16.63 35.63
CA GLU A 11 21.96 16.91 34.78
C GLU A 11 21.11 15.61 34.71
N THR A 12 20.14 15.53 35.60
CA THR A 12 19.00 14.61 35.48
C THR A 12 18.37 14.90 34.13
N PRO A 13 18.13 13.86 33.26
CA PRO A 13 17.43 14.08 32.01
C PRO A 13 16.07 14.68 32.34
N GLU A 14 15.82 15.89 31.82
CA GLU A 14 14.54 16.62 31.92
C GLU A 14 13.39 15.65 31.72
N ALA A 15 12.43 15.73 32.62
CA ALA A 15 11.22 14.90 32.63
C ALA A 15 10.54 14.94 31.26
N VAL A 16 10.63 13.82 30.56
CA VAL A 16 10.06 13.63 29.23
C VAL A 16 8.55 13.57 29.36
N GLY A 17 7.87 14.63 28.99
CA GLY A 17 6.42 14.71 28.91
C GLY A 17 5.83 15.70 29.92
N GLY A 18 5.65 16.97 29.52
CA GLY A 18 4.82 17.90 30.25
C GLY A 18 3.35 17.40 30.27
N PRO A 19 2.61 17.66 31.34
CA PRO A 19 1.22 17.18 31.51
C PRO A 19 0.21 17.87 30.59
N ASP A 20 0.63 18.78 29.72
CA ASP A 20 -0.28 19.56 28.89
C ASP A 20 -0.54 18.90 27.52
N PRO A 21 -1.83 18.81 27.10
CA PRO A 21 -2.20 18.28 25.81
C PRO A 21 -1.65 19.17 24.68
N GLN A 22 -0.83 18.58 23.83
CA GLN A 22 -0.22 19.25 22.69
C GLN A 22 -1.17 19.27 21.50
N ARG A 23 -1.10 20.31 20.67
CA ARG A 23 -1.89 20.47 19.45
C ARG A 23 -1.03 20.25 18.22
N LEU A 24 -1.71 20.00 17.09
CA LEU A 24 -1.06 19.98 15.78
C LEU A 24 -0.53 21.39 15.44
N ASP A 25 0.50 21.44 14.60
CA ASP A 25 1.06 22.71 14.12
C ASP A 25 -0.02 23.55 13.39
N PRO A 26 -0.18 24.86 13.67
CA PRO A 26 -1.19 25.71 13.03
C PRO A 26 -1.04 25.82 11.51
N ARG A 27 0.14 25.58 10.94
CA ARG A 27 0.36 25.49 9.49
C ARG A 27 -0.45 24.38 8.82
N THR A 28 -1.00 23.46 9.60
CA THR A 28 -1.96 22.44 9.16
C THR A 28 -3.20 23.05 8.50
N LEU A 29 -3.64 24.20 8.97
CA LEU A 29 -4.79 24.91 8.40
C LEU A 29 -4.56 25.31 6.94
N LEU A 30 -3.35 25.77 6.61
CA LEU A 30 -2.95 26.08 5.23
C LEU A 30 -2.95 24.82 4.35
N LEU A 31 -2.47 23.72 4.90
CA LEU A 31 -2.43 22.43 4.18
C LEU A 31 -3.83 21.95 3.81
N TYR A 32 -4.79 22.03 4.73
CA TYR A 32 -6.17 21.63 4.49
C TYR A 32 -6.89 22.61 3.56
N GLY A 33 -6.67 23.93 3.71
CA GLY A 33 -7.23 24.96 2.84
C GLY A 33 -6.86 24.71 1.37
N VAL A 34 -5.57 24.55 1.06
CA VAL A 34 -5.09 24.27 -0.31
C VAL A 34 -5.67 22.96 -0.85
N ARG A 35 -5.81 21.93 -0.01
CA ARG A 35 -6.32 20.63 -0.43
C ARG A 35 -7.82 20.65 -0.74
N SER A 36 -8.60 21.51 -0.07
CA SER A 36 -10.04 21.66 -0.29
C SER A 36 -10.38 22.50 -1.51
N PHE A 37 -9.43 23.34 -1.96
CA PHE A 37 -9.66 24.27 -3.06
C PHE A 37 -9.83 23.56 -4.42
N GLY A 38 -9.08 22.50 -4.69
CA GLY A 38 -9.15 21.76 -5.98
C GLY A 38 -10.53 21.15 -6.27
N PRO A 39 -11.10 20.33 -5.37
CA PRO A 39 -12.46 19.79 -5.54
C PRO A 39 -13.53 20.85 -5.64
N MET A 40 -13.40 21.96 -4.90
CA MET A 40 -14.33 23.06 -4.93
C MET A 40 -14.32 23.78 -6.28
N LEU A 41 -13.13 24.02 -6.84
CA LEU A 41 -12.98 24.60 -8.17
C LEU A 41 -13.60 23.68 -9.23
N ALA A 42 -13.32 22.38 -9.17
CA ALA A 42 -13.89 21.40 -10.09
C ALA A 42 -15.43 21.37 -10.05
N LEU A 43 -16.02 21.55 -8.87
CA LEU A 43 -17.47 21.58 -8.70
C LEU A 43 -18.10 22.89 -9.22
N ALA A 44 -17.41 24.02 -9.07
CA ALA A 44 -17.88 25.33 -9.52
C ALA A 44 -17.73 25.53 -11.04
N THR A 45 -16.75 24.89 -11.68
CA THR A 45 -16.44 25.07 -13.09
C THR A 45 -17.64 24.89 -14.03
N PRO A 46 -18.47 23.83 -13.95
CA PRO A 46 -19.61 23.67 -14.84
C PRO A 46 -20.64 24.78 -14.72
N ALA A 47 -20.90 25.22 -13.48
CA ALA A 47 -21.85 26.29 -13.22
C ALA A 47 -21.36 27.63 -13.76
N VAL A 48 -20.08 27.96 -13.59
CA VAL A 48 -19.47 29.18 -14.13
C VAL A 48 -19.51 29.17 -15.65
N VAL A 49 -19.18 28.04 -16.29
CA VAL A 49 -19.17 27.93 -17.75
C VAL A 49 -20.57 27.98 -18.34
N SER A 50 -21.59 27.37 -17.69
CA SER A 50 -22.98 27.48 -18.16
C SER A 50 -23.50 28.90 -18.11
N LEU A 51 -23.08 29.68 -17.11
CA LEU A 51 -23.43 31.10 -16.98
C LEU A 51 -22.75 31.97 -18.05
N TRP A 52 -21.55 31.64 -18.46
CA TRP A 52 -20.84 32.35 -19.53
C TRP A 52 -21.47 32.16 -20.92
N ARG A 53 -22.32 31.14 -21.08
CA ARG A 53 -23.05 30.84 -22.31
C ARG A 53 -24.42 31.49 -22.37
N GLU A 54 -24.85 32.12 -21.30
CA GLU A 54 -26.10 32.83 -21.26
C GLU A 54 -26.00 34.15 -22.05
N ASP A 55 -26.88 34.36 -22.98
CA ASP A 55 -26.90 35.58 -23.82
C ASP A 55 -27.42 36.82 -23.06
N ASP A 56 -28.06 36.60 -21.90
CA ASP A 56 -28.58 37.68 -21.07
C ASP A 56 -27.53 38.10 -20.03
N PRO A 57 -26.89 39.30 -20.15
CA PRO A 57 -25.85 39.75 -19.27
C PRO A 57 -26.34 39.92 -17.80
N MET A 58 -27.62 40.19 -17.57
CA MET A 58 -28.16 40.33 -16.23
C MET A 58 -28.24 38.96 -15.53
N ARG A 59 -28.69 37.94 -16.22
CA ARG A 59 -28.74 36.56 -15.70
C ARG A 59 -27.33 36.01 -15.44
N THR A 60 -26.38 36.33 -16.30
CA THR A 60 -24.96 35.96 -16.12
C THR A 60 -24.39 36.58 -14.84
N VAL A 61 -24.61 37.86 -14.61
CA VAL A 61 -24.12 38.56 -13.40
C VAL A 61 -24.79 38.00 -12.14
N ILE A 62 -26.11 37.81 -12.15
CA ILE A 62 -26.84 37.25 -11.01
C ILE A 62 -26.36 35.80 -10.74
N GLY A 63 -26.21 34.98 -11.79
CA GLY A 63 -25.74 33.60 -11.66
C GLY A 63 -24.33 33.52 -11.08
N LEU A 64 -23.39 34.35 -11.57
CA LEU A 64 -22.03 34.43 -11.05
C LEU A 64 -22.01 34.92 -9.58
N ALA A 65 -22.89 35.86 -9.22
CA ALA A 65 -23.03 36.30 -7.86
C ALA A 65 -23.53 35.18 -6.92
N ILE A 66 -24.51 34.38 -7.39
CA ILE A 66 -25.02 33.23 -6.64
C ILE A 66 -23.94 32.13 -6.50
N VAL A 67 -23.28 31.74 -7.58
CA VAL A 67 -22.21 30.72 -7.55
C VAL A 67 -21.05 31.19 -6.71
N GLY A 68 -20.66 32.47 -6.84
CA GLY A 68 -19.60 33.09 -6.05
C GLY A 68 -19.92 33.14 -4.57
N SER A 69 -21.15 33.59 -4.21
CA SER A 69 -21.59 33.65 -2.81
C SER A 69 -21.72 32.27 -2.18
N LEU A 70 -22.25 31.29 -2.91
CA LEU A 70 -22.31 29.89 -2.46
C LEU A 70 -20.91 29.29 -2.28
N GLY A 71 -20.01 29.57 -3.23
CA GLY A 71 -18.61 29.17 -3.14
C GLY A 71 -17.90 29.78 -1.92
N LEU A 72 -18.13 31.07 -1.69
CA LEU A 72 -17.57 31.76 -0.51
C LEU A 72 -18.14 31.20 0.80
N LEU A 73 -19.44 30.90 0.82
CA LEU A 73 -20.09 30.28 1.98
C LEU A 73 -19.51 28.90 2.28
N LEU A 74 -19.39 28.06 1.25
CA LEU A 74 -18.80 26.72 1.39
C LEU A 74 -17.34 26.79 1.84
N LEU A 75 -16.58 27.76 1.32
CA LEU A 75 -15.20 28.00 1.75
C LEU A 75 -15.15 28.43 3.22
N ALA A 76 -16.02 29.35 3.63
CA ALA A 76 -16.09 29.83 5.00
C ALA A 76 -16.49 28.69 5.97
N VAL A 77 -17.52 27.92 5.63
CA VAL A 77 -17.96 26.76 6.42
C VAL A 77 -16.88 25.68 6.48
N GLY A 78 -16.23 25.37 5.35
CA GLY A 78 -15.14 24.40 5.28
C GLY A 78 -13.92 24.84 6.11
N THR A 79 -13.56 26.12 6.05
CA THR A 79 -12.46 26.70 6.84
C THR A 79 -12.79 26.68 8.33
N LEU A 80 -14.02 27.06 8.70
CA LEU A 80 -14.50 27.02 10.08
C LEU A 80 -14.47 25.59 10.62
N PHE A 81 -14.97 24.61 9.85
CA PHE A 81 -14.96 23.22 10.26
C PHE A 81 -13.54 22.67 10.39
N THR A 82 -12.65 23.05 9.50
CA THR A 82 -11.23 22.69 9.55
C THR A 82 -10.55 23.28 10.79
N TRP A 83 -10.83 24.53 11.10
CA TRP A 83 -10.32 25.21 12.29
C TRP A 83 -10.84 24.56 13.58
N LEU A 84 -12.15 24.26 13.63
CA LEU A 84 -12.74 23.54 14.76
C LEU A 84 -12.14 22.15 14.93
N SER A 85 -11.92 21.42 13.83
CA SER A 85 -11.29 20.10 13.83
C SER A 85 -9.85 20.15 14.31
N TRP A 86 -9.07 21.15 13.86
CA TRP A 86 -7.72 21.40 14.33
C TRP A 86 -7.70 21.72 15.83
N ARG A 87 -8.61 22.58 16.30
CA ARG A 87 -8.73 22.96 17.72
C ARG A 87 -9.13 21.78 18.61
N ALA A 88 -9.96 20.88 18.10
CA ALA A 88 -10.42 19.68 18.81
C ALA A 88 -9.41 18.54 18.81
N PHE A 89 -8.35 18.63 17.99
CA PHE A 89 -7.32 17.61 17.94
C PHE A 89 -6.22 17.90 18.95
N THR A 90 -6.03 16.97 19.89
CA THR A 90 -4.96 17.05 20.88
C THR A 90 -4.30 15.68 21.04
N TYR A 91 -3.00 15.68 21.32
CA TYR A 91 -2.28 14.47 21.70
C TYR A 91 -1.43 14.71 22.94
N GLU A 92 -1.25 13.70 23.73
CA GLU A 92 -0.52 13.75 24.98
C GLU A 92 0.29 12.46 25.15
N VAL A 93 1.56 12.59 25.50
CA VAL A 93 2.42 11.46 25.82
C VAL A 93 2.53 11.39 27.33
N ARG A 94 1.92 10.37 27.93
CA ARG A 94 1.98 10.08 29.35
C ARG A 94 2.93 8.92 29.68
N PRO A 95 3.39 8.79 30.90
CA PRO A 95 4.11 7.60 31.31
C PRO A 95 3.20 6.36 31.11
N GLY A 96 3.57 5.49 30.17
CA GLY A 96 2.85 4.26 29.86
C GLY A 96 1.81 4.32 28.74
N GLU A 97 1.35 5.49 28.31
CA GLU A 97 0.35 5.60 27.23
C GLU A 97 0.48 6.85 26.38
N VAL A 98 0.03 6.77 25.14
CA VAL A 98 -0.19 7.94 24.27
C VAL A 98 -1.69 8.14 24.11
N VAL A 99 -2.18 9.32 24.51
CA VAL A 99 -3.59 9.66 24.42
C VAL A 99 -3.80 10.60 23.22
N ILE A 100 -4.69 10.23 22.31
CA ILE A 100 -5.08 11.03 21.16
C ILE A 100 -6.56 11.34 21.28
N ALA A 101 -6.90 12.63 21.32
CA ALA A 101 -8.28 13.09 21.29
C ALA A 101 -8.56 13.81 19.98
N ARG A 102 -9.67 13.48 19.33
CA ARG A 102 -10.09 14.05 18.05
C ARG A 102 -11.60 14.14 17.92
N GLY A 103 -12.07 15.02 17.05
CA GLY A 103 -13.46 15.13 16.62
C GLY A 103 -14.19 16.32 17.22
N VAL A 104 -14.95 17.00 16.36
CA VAL A 104 -15.79 18.17 16.70
C VAL A 104 -17.18 17.70 17.10
N ILE A 105 -17.83 16.89 16.27
CA ILE A 105 -19.19 16.36 16.46
C ILE A 105 -19.13 15.05 17.24
N HIS A 106 -18.31 14.10 16.76
CA HIS A 106 -18.08 12.83 17.46
C HIS A 106 -16.70 12.86 18.12
N ARG A 107 -16.68 13.13 19.40
CA ARG A 107 -15.44 13.13 20.17
C ARG A 107 -14.96 11.71 20.39
N SER A 108 -13.77 11.42 19.91
CA SER A 108 -13.08 10.14 20.11
C SER A 108 -11.81 10.41 20.91
N ARG A 109 -11.68 9.76 22.06
CA ARG A 109 -10.44 9.74 22.85
C ARG A 109 -9.91 8.32 22.86
N ARG A 110 -8.69 8.14 22.36
CA ARG A 110 -8.03 6.84 22.30
C ARG A 110 -6.75 6.88 23.11
N SER A 111 -6.58 5.90 23.95
CA SER A 111 -5.35 5.64 24.69
C SER A 111 -4.63 4.48 24.01
N ILE A 112 -3.36 4.68 23.71
CA ILE A 112 -2.47 3.68 23.12
C ILE A 112 -1.40 3.36 24.16
N PRO A 113 -1.46 2.20 24.83
CA PRO A 113 -0.40 1.79 25.75
C PRO A 113 0.94 1.72 25.03
N VAL A 114 1.98 2.30 25.62
CA VAL A 114 3.34 2.30 25.04
C VAL A 114 3.83 0.89 24.72
N GLU A 115 3.39 -0.08 25.50
CA GLU A 115 3.68 -1.50 25.29
C GLU A 115 3.14 -2.06 23.97
N ARG A 116 2.02 -1.49 23.46
CA ARG A 116 1.43 -1.87 22.17
C ARG A 116 2.06 -1.12 21.00
N ILE A 117 2.82 -0.05 21.27
CA ILE A 117 3.51 0.69 20.22
C ILE A 117 4.66 -0.14 19.71
N GLN A 118 4.59 -0.47 18.45
CA GLN A 118 5.55 -1.37 17.82
C GLN A 118 6.56 -0.60 16.99
N ASP A 119 6.12 0.45 16.30
CA ASP A 119 7.00 1.36 15.55
C ASP A 119 6.33 2.72 15.28
N VAL A 120 7.14 3.69 14.85
CA VAL A 120 6.70 5.04 14.50
C VAL A 120 7.22 5.37 13.12
N SER A 121 6.32 5.44 12.14
CA SER A 121 6.63 5.79 10.77
C SER A 121 6.41 7.30 10.54
N ILE A 122 7.30 7.91 9.75
CA ILE A 122 7.24 9.34 9.42
C ILE A 122 7.10 9.49 7.91
N THR A 123 6.03 10.14 7.47
CA THR A 123 5.77 10.40 6.06
C THR A 123 5.69 11.91 5.81
N ARG A 124 6.34 12.38 4.76
CA ARG A 124 6.36 13.79 4.37
C ARG A 124 5.86 13.95 2.95
N ARG A 125 4.65 14.46 2.79
CA ARG A 125 4.05 14.78 1.49
C ARG A 125 4.63 16.09 0.94
N PRO A 126 4.56 16.36 -0.39
CA PRO A 126 5.19 17.53 -1.00
C PRO A 126 4.80 18.84 -0.31
N LEU A 127 3.51 19.06 -0.13
CA LEU A 127 2.97 20.27 0.49
C LEU A 127 3.35 20.38 1.98
N SER A 128 3.29 19.26 2.72
CA SER A 128 3.74 19.19 4.11
C SER A 128 5.25 19.48 4.23
N ARG A 129 6.04 19.05 3.24
CA ARG A 129 7.48 19.31 3.20
C ARG A 129 7.81 20.78 3.02
N LEU A 130 7.08 21.50 2.15
CA LEU A 130 7.23 22.94 1.97
C LEU A 130 6.91 23.71 3.26
N LEU A 131 5.94 23.24 4.05
CA LEU A 131 5.54 23.84 5.32
C LEU A 131 6.36 23.36 6.53
N GLY A 132 7.35 22.48 6.33
CA GLY A 132 8.14 21.89 7.42
C GLY A 132 7.38 20.87 8.28
N LEU A 133 6.24 20.35 7.78
CA LEU A 133 5.38 19.41 8.48
C LEU A 133 5.66 17.96 8.11
N ALA A 134 5.29 17.05 9.01
CA ALA A 134 5.36 15.61 8.82
C ALA A 134 4.08 14.93 9.35
N GLU A 135 3.71 13.83 8.74
CA GLU A 135 2.70 12.89 9.24
C GLU A 135 3.43 11.82 10.06
N VAL A 136 3.05 11.66 11.32
CA VAL A 136 3.55 10.61 12.20
C VAL A 136 2.46 9.56 12.36
N ARG A 137 2.81 8.30 12.12
CA ARG A 137 1.92 7.17 12.34
C ARG A 137 2.53 6.26 13.40
N ILE A 138 1.78 6.06 14.47
CA ILE A 138 2.12 5.13 15.55
C ILE A 138 1.53 3.77 15.18
N GLU A 139 2.37 2.80 14.95
CA GLU A 139 1.96 1.45 14.59
C GLU A 139 1.76 0.60 15.84
N THR A 140 0.55 0.09 16.02
CA THR A 140 0.16 -0.82 17.09
C THR A 140 -0.08 -2.23 16.54
N GLY A 141 -0.15 -3.23 17.40
CA GLY A 141 -0.43 -4.63 17.00
C GLY A 141 -1.89 -4.90 16.59
N GLY A 142 -2.77 -3.89 16.59
CA GLY A 142 -4.19 -4.03 16.22
C GLY A 142 -4.44 -3.92 14.71
N ALA A 143 -5.65 -4.31 14.30
CA ALA A 143 -6.06 -4.33 12.89
C ALA A 143 -6.38 -2.95 12.30
N ASP A 144 -6.64 -1.94 13.13
CA ASP A 144 -7.03 -0.60 12.68
C ASP A 144 -5.81 0.29 12.44
N ALA A 145 -5.46 0.46 11.17
CA ALA A 145 -4.31 1.25 10.71
C ALA A 145 -4.37 2.76 11.04
N ASP A 146 -5.54 3.27 11.45
CA ASP A 146 -5.77 4.70 11.73
C ASP A 146 -5.74 5.07 13.22
N GLU A 147 -5.42 4.13 14.11
CA GLU A 147 -5.52 4.36 15.55
C GLU A 147 -4.54 5.40 16.07
N GLY A 148 -3.34 5.47 15.53
CA GLY A 148 -2.26 6.33 16.01
C GLY A 148 -1.74 7.32 14.96
N LYS A 149 -2.61 8.02 14.21
CA LYS A 149 -2.21 8.93 13.14
C LYS A 149 -2.23 10.39 13.56
N LEU A 150 -1.06 11.05 13.54
CA LEU A 150 -0.87 12.48 13.73
C LEU A 150 -0.58 13.11 12.37
N ASN A 151 -1.56 13.79 11.79
CA ASN A 151 -1.51 14.20 10.38
C ASN A 151 -0.54 15.33 10.05
N SER A 152 -0.17 16.18 11.01
CA SER A 152 0.65 17.36 10.74
C SER A 152 1.29 17.87 12.02
N VAL A 153 2.48 17.35 12.29
CA VAL A 153 3.36 17.84 13.36
C VAL A 153 4.61 18.47 12.72
N SER A 154 5.30 19.35 13.42
CA SER A 154 6.58 19.85 12.92
C SER A 154 7.58 18.71 12.77
N LEU A 155 8.53 18.84 11.85
CA LEU A 155 9.53 17.80 11.63
C LEU A 155 10.36 17.51 12.90
N ALA A 156 10.72 18.54 13.65
CA ALA A 156 11.45 18.42 14.91
C ALA A 156 10.63 17.61 15.92
N GLU A 157 9.33 17.92 16.07
CA GLU A 157 8.43 17.21 16.96
C GLU A 157 8.20 15.76 16.52
N ALA A 158 8.12 15.49 15.22
CA ALA A 158 8.03 14.12 14.70
C ALA A 158 9.24 13.27 15.11
N HIS A 159 10.45 13.83 15.02
CA HIS A 159 11.67 13.15 15.46
C HIS A 159 11.73 13.00 16.98
N ARG A 160 11.31 14.03 17.73
CA ARG A 160 11.22 13.97 19.19
C ARG A 160 10.26 12.87 19.65
N LEU A 161 9.03 12.86 19.11
CA LEU A 161 8.03 11.84 19.41
C LEU A 161 8.56 10.43 19.12
N ARG A 162 9.23 10.25 18.00
CA ARG A 162 9.83 8.96 17.64
C ARG A 162 10.91 8.53 18.64
N ALA A 163 11.78 9.45 19.07
CA ALA A 163 12.81 9.17 20.05
C ALA A 163 12.22 8.81 21.42
N VAL A 164 11.25 9.62 21.89
CA VAL A 164 10.56 9.43 23.17
C VAL A 164 9.81 8.10 23.21
N LEU A 165 9.00 7.81 22.18
CA LEU A 165 8.22 6.59 22.13
C LEU A 165 9.09 5.34 22.04
N ARG A 166 10.25 5.43 21.37
CA ARG A 166 11.25 4.36 21.39
C ARG A 166 11.88 4.14 22.77
N ALA A 167 12.27 5.23 23.44
CA ALA A 167 12.85 5.16 24.78
C ALA A 167 11.85 4.54 25.77
N LEU A 168 10.60 4.97 25.75
CA LEU A 168 9.54 4.43 26.59
C LEU A 168 9.25 2.94 26.28
N GLY A 169 9.27 2.54 25.01
CA GLY A 169 9.10 1.16 24.60
C GLY A 169 10.23 0.25 25.09
N VAL A 170 11.49 0.74 25.07
CA VAL A 170 12.64 0.02 25.62
C VAL A 170 12.55 -0.07 27.15
N ALA A 171 12.17 1.01 27.83
CA ALA A 171 11.99 1.01 29.30
C ALA A 171 10.86 0.06 29.74
N ALA A 172 9.73 0.01 29.02
CA ALA A 172 8.64 -0.92 29.29
C ALA A 172 9.05 -2.39 29.07
N ALA A 173 9.89 -2.66 28.08
CA ALA A 173 10.46 -3.99 27.83
C ALA A 173 11.46 -4.41 28.93
N ALA A 174 12.30 -3.48 29.38
CA ALA A 174 13.27 -3.70 30.47
C ALA A 174 12.58 -3.90 31.83
N GLY A 175 11.46 -3.19 32.10
CA GLY A 175 10.64 -3.36 33.30
C GLY A 175 10.01 -4.76 33.41
N ARG A 176 9.64 -5.36 32.28
CA ARG A 176 9.13 -6.76 32.22
C ARG A 176 10.23 -7.80 32.44
N ALA A 177 11.47 -7.50 32.01
CA ALA A 177 12.63 -8.38 32.23
C ALA A 177 13.09 -8.38 33.71
N ARG A 178 12.79 -7.32 34.48
CA ARG A 178 13.12 -7.21 35.90
C ARG A 178 12.20 -8.00 36.85
N GLY A 179 11.12 -8.58 36.35
CA GLY A 179 10.32 -9.58 37.10
C GLY A 179 10.98 -10.96 37.20
N VAL A 180 12.14 -11.17 36.59
CA VAL A 180 13.05 -12.31 36.80
C VAL A 180 14.29 -11.74 37.47
N GLU A 181 14.65 -12.23 38.66
CA GLU A 181 15.77 -11.75 39.46
C GLU A 181 17.03 -11.48 38.63
N PRO A 182 17.73 -10.34 38.82
CA PRO A 182 18.89 -10.03 38.03
C PRO A 182 20.07 -10.88 38.51
N ALA A 183 20.65 -11.65 37.61
CA ALA A 183 22.04 -12.11 37.79
C ALA A 183 22.94 -10.87 37.82
N GLU A 184 23.58 -10.61 38.93
CA GLU A 184 24.62 -9.59 39.10
C GLU A 184 25.68 -9.80 38.02
N GLY A 185 25.92 -8.79 37.17
CA GLY A 185 27.01 -8.81 36.21
C GLY A 185 26.64 -8.53 34.73
N ALA A 186 25.39 -8.16 34.41
CA ALA A 186 25.09 -7.77 33.03
C ALA A 186 25.70 -6.38 32.72
N PRO A 187 26.58 -6.28 31.72
CA PRO A 187 27.13 -4.97 31.31
C PRO A 187 25.99 -4.06 30.84
N ALA A 188 26.06 -2.78 31.20
CA ALA A 188 25.16 -1.73 30.76
C ALA A 188 24.96 -1.82 29.25
N ALA A 189 23.71 -1.83 28.83
CA ALA A 189 23.35 -1.89 27.40
C ALA A 189 24.10 -0.76 26.67
N PRO A 190 24.88 -1.07 25.63
CA PRO A 190 25.60 -0.04 24.89
C PRO A 190 24.61 0.95 24.29
N ALA A 191 24.96 2.23 24.35
CA ALA A 191 24.25 3.29 23.62
C ALA A 191 24.07 2.87 22.15
N PRO A 192 22.95 3.20 21.50
CA PRO A 192 22.68 2.76 20.14
C PRO A 192 23.73 3.36 19.20
N VAL A 193 24.73 2.58 18.87
CA VAL A 193 25.65 2.87 17.78
C VAL A 193 24.84 2.61 16.51
N ASP A 194 24.56 3.66 15.74
CA ASP A 194 23.82 3.59 14.45
C ASP A 194 24.69 2.86 13.38
N ASN A 195 25.02 1.61 13.61
CA ASN A 195 25.63 0.75 12.59
C ASN A 195 24.53 0.28 11.60
N GLU A 196 23.93 1.24 10.88
CA GLU A 196 23.01 0.92 9.77
C GLU A 196 23.82 0.42 8.57
N THR A 197 23.68 -0.86 8.23
CA THR A 197 24.26 -1.40 7.01
C THR A 197 23.26 -1.30 5.87
N VAL A 198 23.70 -0.75 4.73
CA VAL A 198 22.87 -0.71 3.51
C VAL A 198 22.86 -2.10 2.89
N VAL A 199 21.69 -2.74 2.85
CA VAL A 199 21.50 -4.09 2.29
C VAL A 199 20.95 -4.10 0.87
N TYR A 200 20.27 -3.00 0.46
CA TYR A 200 19.80 -2.85 -0.91
C TYR A 200 19.66 -1.37 -1.27
N ARG A 201 20.03 -1.02 -2.50
CA ARG A 201 19.85 0.33 -3.09
C ARG A 201 19.39 0.23 -4.52
N LEU A 202 18.35 0.99 -4.87
CA LEU A 202 17.88 1.11 -6.24
C LEU A 202 18.67 2.22 -6.96
N GLY A 203 19.53 1.86 -7.90
CA GLY A 203 20.27 2.83 -8.71
C GLY A 203 19.38 3.54 -9.74
N GLY A 204 19.81 4.74 -10.20
CA GLY A 204 19.02 5.56 -11.12
C GLY A 204 18.67 4.87 -12.45
N ALA A 205 19.61 4.16 -13.08
CA ALA A 205 19.35 3.42 -14.31
C ALA A 205 18.30 2.30 -14.11
N ARG A 206 18.37 1.58 -12.97
CA ARG A 206 17.38 0.57 -12.61
C ARG A 206 16.01 1.19 -12.31
N LEU A 207 15.97 2.39 -11.74
CA LEU A 207 14.73 3.12 -11.48
C LEU A 207 14.02 3.49 -12.80
N ILE A 208 14.75 4.00 -13.78
CA ILE A 208 14.21 4.30 -15.11
C ILE A 208 13.70 3.02 -15.78
N LEU A 209 14.50 1.95 -15.74
CA LEU A 209 14.10 0.66 -16.30
C LEU A 209 12.83 0.11 -15.61
N ALA A 210 12.74 0.20 -14.28
CA ALA A 210 11.54 -0.18 -13.54
C ALA A 210 10.33 0.63 -13.98
N GLY A 211 10.50 1.94 -14.20
CA GLY A 211 9.46 2.84 -14.71
C GLY A 211 8.96 2.46 -16.09
N LEU A 212 9.85 2.09 -17.01
CA LEU A 212 9.47 1.64 -18.36
C LEU A 212 8.59 0.37 -18.34
N PHE A 213 8.79 -0.50 -17.35
CA PHE A 213 7.93 -1.68 -17.16
C PHE A 213 6.69 -1.42 -16.30
N SER A 214 6.50 -0.22 -15.78
CA SER A 214 5.38 0.17 -14.94
C SER A 214 4.29 0.85 -15.76
N PHE A 215 3.61 0.07 -16.61
CA PHE A 215 2.49 0.59 -17.40
C PHE A 215 1.28 0.88 -16.50
N SER A 216 0.67 2.05 -16.64
CA SER A 216 -0.50 2.46 -15.86
C SER A 216 -1.64 2.93 -16.76
N LEU A 217 -2.69 2.13 -16.85
CA LEU A 217 -3.90 2.42 -17.62
C LEU A 217 -4.70 3.60 -17.04
N VAL A 218 -4.59 3.84 -15.74
CA VAL A 218 -5.30 4.94 -15.05
C VAL A 218 -4.91 6.30 -15.64
N TRP A 219 -3.66 6.49 -16.03
CA TRP A 219 -3.18 7.74 -16.60
C TRP A 219 -3.56 7.92 -18.08
N ILE A 220 -4.16 6.92 -18.71
CA ILE A 220 -4.79 7.04 -20.02
C ILE A 220 -6.25 7.37 -19.84
N VAL A 221 -6.94 6.64 -18.96
CA VAL A 221 -8.39 6.78 -18.75
C VAL A 221 -8.74 8.09 -18.04
N ALA A 222 -7.93 8.53 -17.06
CA ALA A 222 -8.20 9.76 -16.32
C ALA A 222 -8.15 11.04 -17.19
N PRO A 223 -7.12 11.26 -18.05
CA PRO A 223 -7.15 12.38 -18.98
C PRO A 223 -8.28 12.31 -20.02
N LEU A 224 -8.61 11.11 -20.52
CA LEU A 224 -9.74 10.95 -21.44
C LEU A 224 -11.07 11.31 -20.76
N GLY A 225 -11.29 10.85 -19.54
CA GLY A 225 -12.47 11.22 -18.76
C GLY A 225 -12.51 12.71 -18.43
N LEU A 226 -11.35 13.33 -18.15
CA LEU A 226 -11.24 14.77 -17.93
C LEU A 226 -11.49 15.56 -19.23
N LEU A 227 -10.98 15.08 -20.37
CA LEU A 227 -11.22 15.69 -21.68
C LEU A 227 -12.71 15.60 -22.06
N GLU A 228 -13.36 14.45 -21.83
CA GLU A 228 -14.79 14.29 -22.03
C GLU A 228 -15.60 15.19 -21.10
N TYR A 229 -15.20 15.28 -19.82
CA TYR A 229 -15.81 16.21 -18.87
C TYR A 229 -15.61 17.67 -19.31
N ALA A 230 -14.40 18.05 -19.71
CA ALA A 230 -14.10 19.37 -20.23
C ALA A 230 -14.88 19.65 -21.53
N GLY A 231 -15.01 18.65 -22.42
CA GLY A 231 -15.82 18.74 -23.62
C GLY A 231 -17.28 19.10 -23.31
N ARG A 232 -17.88 18.43 -22.35
CA ARG A 232 -19.26 18.71 -21.91
C ARG A 232 -19.43 20.08 -21.25
N VAL A 233 -18.43 20.49 -20.46
CA VAL A 233 -18.47 21.74 -19.70
C VAL A 233 -18.16 22.95 -20.60
N PHE A 234 -17.16 22.86 -21.46
CA PHE A 234 -16.65 23.96 -22.28
C PHE A 234 -17.15 23.92 -23.73
N ASP A 235 -18.01 22.93 -24.09
CA ASP A 235 -18.48 22.66 -25.45
C ASP A 235 -17.32 22.49 -26.44
N ILE A 236 -16.26 21.91 -25.93
CA ILE A 236 -15.10 21.58 -26.74
C ILE A 236 -15.44 20.28 -27.45
N ASP A 237 -15.75 20.37 -28.73
CA ASP A 237 -15.92 19.19 -29.55
C ASP A 237 -14.58 18.46 -29.68
N ALA A 238 -14.39 17.46 -28.82
CA ALA A 238 -13.16 16.68 -28.80
C ALA A 238 -12.91 15.96 -30.14
N ALA A 239 -13.97 15.63 -30.87
CA ALA A 239 -13.87 15.06 -32.21
C ALA A 239 -13.37 16.09 -33.22
N ARG A 240 -13.80 17.35 -33.09
CA ARG A 240 -13.32 18.47 -33.91
C ARG A 240 -11.86 18.80 -33.64
N TRP A 241 -11.43 18.74 -32.37
CA TRP A 241 -10.00 18.90 -32.03
C TRP A 241 -9.17 17.71 -32.52
N ALA A 242 -9.68 16.49 -32.39
CA ALA A 242 -9.02 15.31 -32.92
C ALA A 242 -8.89 15.38 -34.46
N SER A 243 -9.92 15.84 -35.17
CA SER A 243 -9.85 16.03 -36.62
C SER A 243 -8.89 17.15 -37.05
N LEU A 244 -8.81 18.23 -36.26
CA LEU A 244 -7.87 19.33 -36.49
C LEU A 244 -6.40 18.92 -36.25
N LEU A 245 -6.16 18.13 -35.17
CA LEU A 245 -4.82 17.64 -34.83
C LEU A 245 -4.33 16.54 -35.78
N LEU A 246 -5.25 15.79 -36.37
CA LEU A 246 -4.92 14.65 -37.23
C LEU A 246 -5.08 14.98 -38.72
N ASP A 247 -5.50 16.20 -39.07
CA ASP A 247 -5.78 16.66 -40.43
C ASP A 247 -6.61 15.67 -41.25
N LEU A 248 -7.61 15.09 -40.56
CA LEU A 248 -8.52 14.13 -41.17
C LEU A 248 -9.61 14.91 -41.93
N GLY A 249 -9.39 15.12 -43.21
CA GLY A 249 -10.37 15.76 -44.08
C GLY A 249 -11.75 15.07 -44.02
N GLU A 250 -12.81 15.81 -44.36
CA GLU A 250 -14.23 15.39 -44.24
C GLU A 250 -14.57 14.06 -44.95
N GLU A 251 -13.73 13.62 -45.90
CA GLU A 251 -13.95 12.33 -46.62
C GLU A 251 -13.54 11.09 -45.82
N THR A 252 -12.86 11.22 -44.66
CA THR A 252 -12.30 10.09 -43.91
C THR A 252 -13.25 9.53 -42.83
N HIS A 253 -14.38 10.18 -42.56
CA HIS A 253 -15.35 9.72 -41.53
C HIS A 253 -15.96 8.33 -41.80
N SER A 254 -15.85 7.79 -43.01
CA SER A 254 -16.38 6.46 -43.36
C SER A 254 -15.36 5.32 -43.24
N ARG A 255 -14.09 5.62 -43.00
CA ARG A 255 -13.02 4.59 -42.89
C ARG A 255 -12.09 4.91 -41.76
N LEU A 256 -12.38 4.39 -40.57
CA LEU A 256 -11.36 4.21 -39.54
C LEU A 256 -10.25 3.33 -40.11
N SER A 257 -9.21 3.96 -40.65
CA SER A 257 -8.07 3.23 -41.21
C SER A 257 -7.41 2.45 -40.07
N PRO A 258 -7.04 1.17 -40.26
CA PRO A 258 -6.30 0.38 -39.27
C PRO A 258 -5.05 1.10 -38.76
N ALA A 259 -4.41 1.92 -39.62
CA ALA A 259 -3.23 2.72 -39.27
C ALA A 259 -3.55 3.80 -38.22
N LEU A 260 -4.71 4.42 -38.28
CA LEU A 260 -5.18 5.40 -37.30
C LEU A 260 -5.41 4.78 -35.93
N VAL A 261 -6.11 3.63 -35.92
CA VAL A 261 -6.34 2.86 -34.67
C VAL A 261 -5.01 2.43 -34.06
N LEU A 262 -4.07 1.91 -34.87
CA LEU A 262 -2.73 1.54 -34.42
C LEU A 262 -1.94 2.75 -33.91
N GLY A 263 -2.04 3.91 -34.59
CA GLY A 263 -1.43 5.15 -34.15
C GLY A 263 -1.95 5.62 -32.80
N ALA A 264 -3.27 5.65 -32.63
CA ALA A 264 -3.93 6.01 -31.36
C ALA A 264 -3.55 5.06 -30.21
N VAL A 265 -3.53 3.76 -30.48
CA VAL A 265 -3.07 2.75 -29.52
C VAL A 265 -1.59 2.94 -29.17
N GLY A 266 -0.74 3.28 -30.16
CA GLY A 266 0.67 3.57 -29.95
C GLY A 266 0.90 4.81 -29.07
N VAL A 267 0.17 5.90 -29.35
CA VAL A 267 0.23 7.14 -28.55
C VAL A 267 -0.27 6.88 -27.12
N ALA A 268 -1.41 6.21 -26.97
CA ALA A 268 -1.96 5.85 -25.67
C ALA A 268 -1.00 4.93 -24.88
N GLY A 269 -0.41 3.95 -25.57
CA GLY A 269 0.59 3.06 -24.99
C GLY A 269 1.84 3.82 -24.51
N GLY A 270 2.37 4.72 -25.35
CA GLY A 270 3.50 5.59 -25.00
C GLY A 270 3.21 6.51 -23.81
N ALA A 271 2.03 7.13 -23.79
CA ALA A 271 1.57 7.94 -22.66
C ALA A 271 1.46 7.12 -21.37
N GLY A 272 0.92 5.88 -21.45
CA GLY A 272 0.85 4.98 -20.30
C GLY A 272 2.21 4.57 -19.74
N VAL A 273 3.18 4.32 -20.62
CA VAL A 273 4.58 4.04 -20.23
C VAL A 273 5.22 5.27 -19.60
N LEU A 274 5.09 6.45 -20.22
CA LEU A 274 5.65 7.70 -19.68
C LEU A 274 5.06 8.01 -18.30
N ALA A 275 3.75 7.88 -18.15
CA ALA A 275 3.07 8.09 -16.89
C ALA A 275 3.53 7.07 -15.82
N GLY A 276 3.69 5.79 -16.18
CA GLY A 276 4.26 4.76 -15.34
C GLY A 276 5.69 5.07 -14.90
N LEU A 277 6.51 5.57 -15.82
CA LEU A 277 7.87 6.03 -15.53
C LEU A 277 7.87 7.17 -14.51
N VAL A 278 7.10 8.24 -14.77
CA VAL A 278 6.98 9.39 -13.87
C VAL A 278 6.51 8.93 -12.48
N GLN A 279 5.46 8.12 -12.40
CA GLN A 279 4.93 7.60 -11.15
C GLN A 279 5.97 6.77 -10.38
N THR A 280 6.72 5.90 -11.08
CA THR A 280 7.76 5.07 -10.47
C THR A 280 8.92 5.91 -9.95
N VAL A 281 9.35 6.92 -10.72
CA VAL A 281 10.38 7.87 -10.29
C VAL A 281 9.91 8.64 -9.07
N LEU A 282 8.70 9.19 -9.08
CA LEU A 282 8.17 9.95 -7.94
C LEU A 282 8.07 9.11 -6.67
N ARG A 283 7.69 7.82 -6.80
CA ARG A 283 7.46 6.91 -5.67
C ARG A 283 8.73 6.27 -5.14
N ASP A 284 9.61 5.77 -6.00
CA ASP A 284 10.72 4.90 -5.60
C ASP A 284 12.10 5.57 -5.74
N PHE A 285 12.15 6.88 -6.02
CA PHE A 285 13.40 7.63 -6.09
C PHE A 285 14.21 7.52 -4.80
N GLY A 286 15.51 7.25 -4.94
CA GLY A 286 16.41 7.13 -3.81
C GLY A 286 16.09 5.97 -2.86
N PHE A 287 15.42 4.91 -3.37
CA PHE A 287 15.08 3.75 -2.54
C PHE A 287 16.34 3.13 -1.95
N THR A 288 16.38 3.08 -0.61
CA THR A 288 17.44 2.43 0.16
C THR A 288 16.81 1.57 1.26
N LEU A 289 17.30 0.35 1.40
CA LEU A 289 16.97 -0.55 2.50
C LEU A 289 18.22 -0.70 3.37
N THR A 290 18.08 -0.34 4.64
CA THR A 290 19.12 -0.52 5.65
C THR A 290 18.69 -1.53 6.70
N ARG A 291 19.66 -2.19 7.33
CA ARG A 291 19.45 -3.12 8.43
C ARG A 291 20.19 -2.63 9.67
N ALA A 292 19.50 -2.62 10.80
CA ALA A 292 20.08 -2.37 12.12
C ALA A 292 19.30 -3.17 13.17
N GLU A 293 19.98 -3.85 14.08
CA GLU A 293 19.41 -4.50 15.28
C GLU A 293 18.13 -5.33 15.04
N GLY A 294 18.10 -6.15 13.99
CA GLY A 294 16.91 -6.97 13.66
C GLY A 294 15.72 -6.17 13.10
N ARG A 295 15.96 -4.94 12.64
CA ARG A 295 15.00 -4.07 11.95
C ARG A 295 15.47 -3.79 10.53
N LEU A 296 14.52 -3.69 9.62
CA LEU A 296 14.72 -3.27 8.24
C LEU A 296 14.10 -1.88 8.08
N ARG A 297 14.87 -0.92 7.58
CA ARG A 297 14.43 0.46 7.37
C ARG A 297 14.46 0.76 5.88
N SER A 298 13.32 1.06 5.29
CA SER A 298 13.20 1.49 3.91
C SER A 298 12.98 3.00 3.83
N ARG A 299 13.75 3.68 2.97
CA ARG A 299 13.58 5.10 2.66
C ARG A 299 13.37 5.24 1.17
N ARG A 300 12.36 6.01 0.74
CA ARG A 300 12.06 6.23 -0.67
C ARG A 300 11.28 7.51 -0.92
N GLY A 301 11.25 7.95 -2.18
CA GLY A 301 10.38 8.97 -2.70
C GLY A 301 11.04 10.31 -2.99
N LEU A 302 10.71 10.88 -4.14
CA LEU A 302 11.22 12.17 -4.61
C LEU A 302 10.41 13.32 -4.00
N LEU A 303 9.12 13.36 -4.27
CA LEU A 303 8.20 14.38 -3.75
C LEU A 303 7.68 13.99 -2.37
N THR A 304 7.14 12.79 -2.23
CA THR A 304 6.68 12.24 -0.95
C THR A 304 7.77 11.34 -0.38
N ARG A 305 8.50 11.83 0.60
CA ARG A 305 9.48 10.99 1.31
C ARG A 305 8.77 10.14 2.33
N SER A 306 8.92 8.83 2.18
CA SER A 306 8.42 7.81 3.12
C SER A 306 9.60 7.09 3.73
N GLU A 307 9.56 6.95 5.05
CA GLU A 307 10.51 6.19 5.83
C GLU A 307 9.74 5.20 6.69
N VAL A 308 9.94 3.91 6.43
CA VAL A 308 9.24 2.83 7.11
C VAL A 308 10.27 1.91 7.75
N VAL A 309 10.05 1.59 9.02
CA VAL A 309 10.87 0.65 9.78
C VAL A 309 10.04 -0.59 10.05
N VAL A 310 10.61 -1.76 9.78
CA VAL A 310 9.96 -3.06 9.95
C VAL A 310 10.84 -3.92 10.86
N ALA A 311 10.32 -4.31 12.00
CA ALA A 311 10.99 -5.32 12.82
C ALA A 311 10.85 -6.70 12.15
N VAL A 312 11.94 -7.41 11.95
CA VAL A 312 11.97 -8.72 11.27
C VAL A 312 11.01 -9.72 11.94
N ARG A 313 10.93 -9.69 13.27
CA ARG A 313 10.01 -10.54 14.06
C ARG A 313 8.52 -10.33 13.73
N ARG A 314 8.14 -9.19 13.12
CA ARG A 314 6.75 -8.85 12.73
C ARG A 314 6.38 -9.31 11.34
N ILE A 315 7.34 -9.74 10.54
CA ILE A 315 7.10 -10.23 9.19
C ILE A 315 6.33 -11.55 9.28
N GLN A 316 5.17 -11.58 8.63
CA GLN A 316 4.27 -12.72 8.62
C GLN A 316 4.46 -13.60 7.39
N LEU A 317 4.68 -12.98 6.24
CA LEU A 317 4.94 -13.67 4.98
C LEU A 317 5.76 -12.81 4.03
N GLY A 318 6.41 -13.47 3.08
CA GLY A 318 7.07 -12.87 1.93
C GLY A 318 6.25 -13.04 0.67
N LEU A 319 6.32 -12.04 -0.21
CA LEU A 319 5.71 -12.07 -1.53
C LEU A 319 6.72 -11.60 -2.56
N ILE A 320 7.05 -12.49 -3.49
CA ILE A 320 7.88 -12.18 -4.66
C ILE A 320 6.94 -11.99 -5.84
N GLU A 321 6.90 -10.78 -6.40
CA GLU A 321 6.10 -10.48 -7.59
C GLU A 321 6.99 -10.40 -8.82
N HIS A 322 6.56 -11.09 -9.88
CA HIS A 322 7.20 -11.05 -11.19
C HIS A 322 6.28 -10.30 -12.14
N GLY A 323 6.69 -9.13 -12.60
CA GLY A 323 5.94 -8.37 -13.60
C GLY A 323 5.79 -9.14 -14.91
N THR A 324 4.80 -8.78 -15.72
CA THR A 324 4.48 -9.48 -16.97
C THR A 324 5.68 -9.54 -17.92
N VAL A 325 6.32 -8.42 -18.18
CA VAL A 325 7.50 -8.31 -19.06
C VAL A 325 8.78 -8.34 -18.22
N ALA A 326 8.85 -7.53 -17.16
CA ALA A 326 10.02 -7.43 -16.29
C ALA A 326 10.40 -8.78 -15.67
N GLY A 327 9.40 -9.59 -15.29
CA GLY A 327 9.62 -10.92 -14.72
C GLY A 327 10.27 -11.89 -15.69
N ARG A 328 9.93 -11.82 -16.99
CA ARG A 328 10.58 -12.64 -18.04
C ARG A 328 12.03 -12.22 -18.30
N LEU A 329 12.35 -10.96 -18.02
CA LEU A 329 13.72 -10.42 -18.09
C LEU A 329 14.49 -10.63 -16.77
N GLY A 330 13.94 -11.41 -15.83
CA GLY A 330 14.57 -11.76 -14.57
C GLY A 330 14.49 -10.68 -13.49
N TRP A 331 13.57 -9.71 -13.59
CA TRP A 331 13.34 -8.72 -12.54
C TRP A 331 12.22 -9.15 -11.60
N ARG A 332 12.42 -8.93 -10.31
CA ARG A 332 11.49 -9.32 -9.25
C ARG A 332 11.28 -8.16 -8.28
N MET A 333 10.11 -8.13 -7.64
CA MET A 333 9.80 -7.23 -6.54
C MET A 333 9.62 -8.08 -5.28
N LEU A 334 10.31 -7.72 -4.20
CA LEU A 334 10.13 -8.36 -2.90
C LEU A 334 9.30 -7.45 -1.99
N ARG A 335 8.20 -8.01 -1.50
CA ARG A 335 7.34 -7.40 -0.48
C ARG A 335 7.22 -8.33 0.71
N VAL A 336 6.96 -7.75 1.87
CA VAL A 336 6.64 -8.49 3.08
C VAL A 336 5.35 -7.97 3.68
N GLN A 337 4.60 -8.86 4.28
CA GLN A 337 3.43 -8.52 5.08
C GLN A 337 3.84 -8.50 6.55
N THR A 338 3.44 -7.45 7.26
CA THR A 338 3.74 -7.26 8.67
C THR A 338 2.49 -7.32 9.53
N LEU A 339 2.67 -7.64 10.78
CA LEU A 339 1.63 -7.52 11.79
C LEU A 339 1.26 -6.03 11.97
N GLY A 340 -0.01 -5.68 11.90
CA GLY A 340 -0.48 -4.32 12.21
C GLY A 340 -0.51 -3.32 11.06
N GLY A 341 -0.44 -3.77 9.84
CA GLY A 341 -0.59 -2.89 8.67
C GLY A 341 0.72 -2.22 8.22
N GLY A 342 0.73 -1.73 6.98
CA GLY A 342 1.83 -1.04 6.34
C GLY A 342 1.34 0.20 5.61
N ASP A 343 2.25 0.90 4.91
CA ASP A 343 1.92 2.04 4.05
C ASP A 343 1.00 1.61 2.90
N GLY A 344 -0.28 1.64 3.12
CA GLY A 344 -1.28 1.35 2.10
C GLY A 344 -2.36 0.37 2.53
N GLU A 345 -3.40 0.25 1.71
CA GLU A 345 -4.59 -0.58 1.94
C GLU A 345 -4.32 -2.08 2.13
N SER A 346 -3.11 -2.56 1.81
CA SER A 346 -2.76 -3.98 1.78
C SER A 346 -1.87 -4.46 2.93
N GLY A 347 -1.44 -3.60 3.87
CA GLY A 347 -0.55 -4.00 4.97
C GLY A 347 0.82 -4.53 4.54
N ARG A 348 1.29 -4.18 3.34
CA ARG A 348 2.51 -4.69 2.74
C ARG A 348 3.59 -3.64 2.64
N GLN A 349 4.81 -4.06 2.97
CA GLN A 349 6.01 -3.24 2.83
C GLN A 349 6.88 -3.76 1.71
N THR A 350 7.38 -2.84 0.87
CA THR A 350 8.33 -3.19 -0.20
C THR A 350 9.74 -3.17 0.36
N LEU A 351 10.44 -4.29 0.26
CA LEU A 351 11.86 -4.42 0.62
C LEU A 351 12.78 -4.19 -0.57
N ALA A 352 12.36 -4.64 -1.76
CA ALA A 352 13.10 -4.37 -3.00
C ALA A 352 12.09 -4.19 -4.15
N PRO A 353 11.92 -2.98 -4.70
CA PRO A 353 10.93 -2.72 -5.75
C PRO A 353 11.34 -3.29 -7.11
N PHE A 354 12.63 -3.42 -7.39
CA PHE A 354 13.14 -3.90 -8.68
C PHE A 354 14.53 -4.53 -8.49
N ALA A 355 14.57 -5.84 -8.24
CA ALA A 355 15.76 -6.57 -7.87
C ALA A 355 16.01 -7.78 -8.77
N ARG A 356 17.25 -8.25 -8.85
CA ARG A 356 17.62 -9.51 -9.50
C ARG A 356 17.31 -10.68 -8.57
N PRO A 357 17.15 -11.92 -9.11
CA PRO A 357 16.89 -13.11 -8.31
C PRO A 357 17.87 -13.29 -7.15
N ALA A 358 19.16 -13.18 -7.40
CA ALA A 358 20.19 -13.32 -6.37
C ALA A 358 20.08 -12.27 -5.24
N GLU A 359 19.68 -11.04 -5.57
CA GLU A 359 19.44 -9.97 -4.57
C GLU A 359 18.22 -10.31 -3.71
N VAL A 360 17.14 -10.84 -4.31
CA VAL A 360 15.95 -11.28 -3.57
C VAL A 360 16.31 -12.44 -2.63
N GLU A 361 17.05 -13.43 -3.12
CA GLU A 361 17.50 -14.58 -2.33
C GLU A 361 18.38 -14.16 -1.15
N ALA A 362 19.24 -13.17 -1.32
CA ALA A 362 20.06 -12.60 -0.24
C ALA A 362 19.22 -11.81 0.79
N LEU A 363 18.10 -11.20 0.37
CA LEU A 363 17.22 -10.42 1.25
C LEU A 363 16.26 -11.27 2.07
N LEU A 364 15.85 -12.45 1.59
CA LEU A 364 14.91 -13.33 2.29
C LEU A 364 15.37 -13.71 3.70
N PRO A 365 16.60 -14.21 3.93
CA PRO A 365 17.08 -14.53 5.27
C PRO A 365 17.16 -13.31 6.18
N LEU A 366 17.51 -12.13 5.63
CA LEU A 366 17.55 -10.88 6.38
C LEU A 366 16.15 -10.46 6.88
N ALA A 367 15.10 -10.85 6.14
CA ALA A 367 13.71 -10.68 6.52
C ALA A 367 13.16 -11.83 7.40
N GLY A 368 13.99 -12.78 7.80
CA GLY A 368 13.57 -13.95 8.57
C GLY A 368 12.68 -14.92 7.78
N LEU A 369 12.81 -14.91 6.45
CA LEU A 369 12.05 -15.77 5.54
C LEU A 369 12.95 -16.84 4.95
N PRO A 370 12.45 -18.08 4.76
CA PRO A 370 13.20 -19.11 4.06
C PRO A 370 13.33 -18.79 2.57
N ALA A 371 14.33 -19.40 1.94
CA ALA A 371 14.53 -19.30 0.51
C ALA A 371 13.33 -19.86 -0.27
N TRP A 372 13.10 -19.30 -1.47
CA TRP A 372 12.15 -19.87 -2.42
C TRP A 372 12.76 -21.12 -3.05
N SER A 373 11.96 -22.18 -3.15
CA SER A 373 12.37 -23.41 -3.86
C SER A 373 11.32 -23.80 -4.90
N ASP A 374 11.76 -24.03 -6.11
CA ASP A 374 10.90 -24.58 -7.16
C ASP A 374 10.69 -26.11 -7.00
N SER A 375 11.36 -26.75 -6.04
CA SER A 375 11.22 -28.18 -5.77
C SER A 375 9.91 -28.49 -5.03
N GLY A 376 9.27 -29.62 -5.39
CA GLY A 376 8.07 -30.10 -4.72
C GLY A 376 6.79 -29.29 -5.01
N LEU A 377 6.80 -28.40 -5.99
CA LEU A 377 5.62 -27.65 -6.41
C LEU A 377 4.60 -28.56 -7.10
N ARG A 378 3.41 -28.68 -6.51
CA ARG A 378 2.27 -29.44 -7.02
C ARG A 378 1.26 -28.49 -7.68
N PRO A 379 0.72 -28.81 -8.88
CA PRO A 379 -0.32 -28.01 -9.51
C PRO A 379 -1.66 -28.20 -8.78
N VAL A 380 -2.57 -27.23 -8.93
CA VAL A 380 -3.98 -27.38 -8.54
C VAL A 380 -4.77 -28.21 -9.56
N SER A 381 -6.07 -28.44 -9.29
CA SER A 381 -6.93 -29.21 -10.20
C SER A 381 -6.98 -28.58 -11.60
N SER A 382 -6.98 -29.43 -12.64
CA SER A 382 -7.13 -28.98 -14.03
C SER A 382 -8.45 -28.23 -14.27
N ARG A 383 -9.48 -28.51 -13.46
CA ARG A 383 -10.78 -27.81 -13.52
C ARG A 383 -10.69 -26.32 -13.17
N HIS A 384 -9.58 -25.84 -12.60
CA HIS A 384 -9.31 -24.43 -12.36
C HIS A 384 -9.40 -23.56 -13.64
N MET A 385 -9.20 -24.14 -14.82
CA MET A 385 -9.37 -23.44 -16.09
C MET A 385 -10.82 -23.00 -16.31
N ILE A 386 -11.83 -23.76 -15.81
CA ILE A 386 -13.26 -23.47 -16.01
C ILE A 386 -13.63 -22.11 -15.44
N GLY A 387 -13.13 -21.79 -14.22
CA GLY A 387 -13.30 -20.47 -13.64
C GLY A 387 -12.75 -19.36 -14.53
N GLY A 388 -11.58 -19.57 -15.13
CA GLY A 388 -10.97 -18.60 -16.05
C GLY A 388 -11.77 -18.41 -17.34
N VAL A 389 -12.34 -19.48 -17.89
CA VAL A 389 -13.23 -19.39 -19.08
C VAL A 389 -14.49 -18.61 -18.74
N ILE A 390 -15.10 -18.89 -17.58
CA ILE A 390 -16.30 -18.16 -17.12
C ILE A 390 -16.00 -16.67 -16.92
N GLU A 391 -14.86 -16.31 -16.39
CA GLU A 391 -14.42 -14.91 -16.25
C GLU A 391 -14.23 -14.20 -17.60
N ALA A 392 -13.98 -14.93 -18.68
CA ALA A 392 -13.87 -14.39 -20.04
C ALA A 392 -15.24 -14.17 -20.72
N LEU A 393 -16.32 -14.82 -20.23
CA LEU A 393 -17.66 -14.73 -20.83
C LEU A 393 -18.21 -13.31 -20.93
N PRO A 394 -18.11 -12.42 -19.91
CA PRO A 394 -18.59 -11.05 -20.04
C PRO A 394 -17.96 -10.29 -21.22
N LEU A 395 -16.66 -10.45 -21.43
CA LEU A 395 -15.98 -9.85 -22.57
C LEU A 395 -16.47 -10.45 -23.89
N ALA A 396 -16.68 -11.76 -23.94
CA ALA A 396 -17.22 -12.44 -25.12
C ALA A 396 -18.64 -11.94 -25.46
N VAL A 397 -19.50 -11.78 -24.45
CA VAL A 397 -20.85 -11.25 -24.61
C VAL A 397 -20.83 -9.80 -25.11
N ILE A 398 -19.97 -8.95 -24.50
CA ILE A 398 -19.82 -7.55 -24.91
C ILE A 398 -19.38 -7.47 -26.38
N LEU A 399 -18.39 -8.26 -26.79
CA LEU A 399 -17.92 -8.28 -28.17
C LEU A 399 -18.98 -8.82 -29.13
N LEU A 400 -19.75 -9.82 -28.72
CA LEU A 400 -20.85 -10.36 -29.52
C LEU A 400 -21.94 -9.29 -29.74
N VAL A 401 -22.36 -8.62 -28.67
CA VAL A 401 -23.37 -7.53 -28.77
C VAL A 401 -22.83 -6.38 -29.62
N ALA A 402 -21.55 -5.98 -29.40
CA ALA A 402 -20.93 -4.95 -30.21
C ALA A 402 -20.87 -5.32 -31.69
N THR A 403 -20.62 -6.58 -32.04
CA THR A 403 -20.59 -7.07 -33.42
C THR A 403 -21.99 -7.07 -34.06
N VAL A 404 -23.04 -7.37 -33.29
CA VAL A 404 -24.43 -7.31 -33.77
C VAL A 404 -24.83 -5.87 -34.05
N VAL A 405 -24.46 -4.93 -33.18
CA VAL A 405 -24.80 -3.49 -33.34
C VAL A 405 -23.91 -2.83 -34.41
N TRP A 406 -22.67 -3.21 -34.47
CA TRP A 406 -21.68 -2.65 -35.38
C TRP A 406 -20.75 -3.75 -35.92
N PRO A 407 -21.03 -4.33 -37.11
CA PRO A 407 -20.31 -5.47 -37.67
C PRO A 407 -18.78 -5.34 -37.70
N PRO A 408 -18.16 -4.16 -37.93
CA PRO A 408 -16.72 -4.02 -37.86
C PRO A 408 -16.11 -4.36 -36.50
N ALA A 409 -16.89 -4.36 -35.41
CA ALA A 409 -16.44 -4.79 -34.10
C ALA A 409 -15.97 -6.26 -34.06
N ALA A 410 -16.34 -7.08 -35.03
CA ALA A 410 -15.84 -8.45 -35.21
C ALA A 410 -14.28 -8.50 -35.28
N ALA A 411 -13.66 -7.44 -35.82
CA ALA A 411 -12.19 -7.30 -35.86
C ALA A 411 -11.54 -7.31 -34.45
N ALA A 412 -12.30 -7.03 -33.37
CA ALA A 412 -11.84 -7.14 -32.00
C ALA A 412 -11.91 -8.56 -31.44
N GLY A 413 -12.48 -9.54 -32.17
CA GLY A 413 -12.58 -10.96 -31.77
C GLY A 413 -11.26 -11.57 -31.25
N PRO A 414 -10.10 -11.29 -31.88
CA PRO A 414 -8.82 -11.76 -31.39
C PRO A 414 -8.49 -11.36 -29.95
N LEU A 415 -9.10 -10.30 -29.39
CA LEU A 415 -8.92 -9.91 -27.98
C LEU A 415 -9.37 -11.02 -27.01
N LEU A 416 -10.25 -11.92 -27.43
CA LEU A 416 -10.67 -13.08 -26.63
C LEU A 416 -9.58 -14.14 -26.52
N LEU A 417 -8.61 -14.18 -27.42
CA LEU A 417 -7.54 -15.18 -27.40
C LEU A 417 -6.68 -15.06 -26.14
N LEU A 418 -6.44 -13.82 -25.66
CA LEU A 418 -5.63 -13.60 -24.47
C LEU A 418 -6.28 -14.13 -23.19
N PRO A 419 -7.52 -13.76 -22.82
CA PRO A 419 -8.18 -14.30 -21.63
C PRO A 419 -8.38 -15.81 -21.72
N LEU A 420 -8.69 -16.36 -22.90
CA LEU A 420 -8.79 -17.79 -23.11
C LEU A 420 -7.44 -18.49 -22.89
N TRP A 421 -6.37 -17.98 -23.46
CA TRP A 421 -5.02 -18.51 -23.26
C TRP A 421 -4.62 -18.44 -21.77
N VAL A 422 -4.93 -17.34 -21.09
CA VAL A 422 -4.71 -17.20 -19.64
C VAL A 422 -5.49 -18.27 -18.89
N ALA A 423 -6.77 -18.48 -19.20
CA ALA A 423 -7.62 -19.49 -18.58
C ALA A 423 -7.03 -20.90 -18.71
N LEU A 424 -6.59 -21.28 -19.91
CA LEU A 424 -5.98 -22.59 -20.19
C LEU A 424 -4.64 -22.79 -19.45
N ARG A 425 -3.91 -21.72 -19.18
CA ARG A 425 -2.62 -21.78 -18.48
C ARG A 425 -2.73 -21.73 -16.95
N ARG A 426 -3.89 -21.31 -16.39
CA ARG A 426 -4.10 -21.17 -14.94
C ARG A 426 -3.74 -22.40 -14.12
N PRO A 427 -4.16 -23.63 -14.47
CA PRO A 427 -3.84 -24.80 -13.64
C PRO A 427 -2.33 -25.08 -13.52
N ARG A 428 -1.58 -24.78 -14.58
CA ARG A 428 -0.11 -24.97 -14.58
C ARG A 428 0.63 -23.83 -13.89
N ALA A 429 0.02 -22.65 -13.85
CA ALA A 429 0.59 -21.44 -13.24
C ALA A 429 0.24 -21.32 -11.75
N HIS A 430 -0.73 -22.10 -11.27
CA HIS A 430 -1.10 -22.14 -9.87
C HIS A 430 -0.57 -23.43 -9.23
N ARG A 431 0.43 -23.27 -8.36
CA ARG A 431 1.14 -24.39 -7.72
C ARG A 431 1.35 -24.12 -6.25
N TYR A 432 1.57 -25.15 -5.46
CA TYR A 432 1.91 -25.03 -4.05
C TYR A 432 2.92 -26.10 -3.64
N SER A 433 3.69 -25.81 -2.58
CA SER A 433 4.64 -26.74 -1.98
C SER A 433 4.50 -26.70 -0.46
N LEU A 434 4.57 -27.88 0.16
CA LEU A 434 4.53 -28.08 1.60
C LEU A 434 5.91 -28.39 2.20
N THR A 435 6.96 -28.10 1.46
CA THR A 435 8.33 -28.44 1.86
C THR A 435 8.76 -27.55 3.03
N PRO A 436 9.21 -28.11 4.17
CA PRO A 436 9.71 -27.31 5.28
C PRO A 436 10.85 -26.37 4.82
N PRO A 437 10.95 -25.16 5.40
CA PRO A 437 10.31 -24.68 6.64
C PRO A 437 9.07 -23.80 6.41
N ALA A 438 8.51 -23.72 5.20
CA ALA A 438 7.40 -22.84 4.86
C ALA A 438 6.43 -23.45 3.87
N LEU A 439 5.18 -23.02 3.92
CA LEU A 439 4.24 -23.18 2.83
C LEU A 439 4.61 -22.19 1.72
N GLN A 440 4.73 -22.70 0.50
CA GLN A 440 4.98 -21.88 -0.68
C GLN A 440 3.79 -21.99 -1.63
N VAL A 441 3.29 -20.85 -2.11
CA VAL A 441 2.18 -20.78 -3.06
C VAL A 441 2.59 -19.92 -4.23
N GLN A 442 2.44 -20.43 -5.43
CA GLN A 442 2.69 -19.72 -6.68
C GLN A 442 1.38 -19.51 -7.42
N ARG A 443 1.13 -18.29 -7.92
CA ARG A 443 -0.06 -17.99 -8.71
C ARG A 443 0.18 -16.90 -9.74
N GLY A 444 -0.47 -17.03 -10.87
CA GLY A 444 -0.55 -16.00 -11.92
C GLY A 444 0.14 -16.41 -13.20
N VAL A 445 -0.55 -16.19 -14.33
CA VAL A 445 -0.06 -16.50 -15.68
C VAL A 445 0.74 -15.34 -16.26
N LEU A 446 0.16 -14.13 -16.21
CA LEU A 446 0.79 -12.91 -16.71
C LEU A 446 1.73 -12.31 -15.67
N THR A 447 1.24 -12.07 -14.48
CA THR A 447 2.02 -11.59 -13.33
C THR A 447 2.11 -12.73 -12.32
N ARG A 448 3.26 -13.37 -12.24
CA ARG A 448 3.50 -14.44 -11.28
C ARG A 448 3.72 -13.84 -9.90
N ARG A 449 3.11 -14.44 -8.88
CA ARG A 449 3.24 -14.11 -7.47
C ARG A 449 3.60 -15.37 -6.70
N ASP A 450 4.67 -15.30 -5.93
CA ASP A 450 5.20 -16.39 -5.14
C ASP A 450 5.13 -15.98 -3.65
N TRP A 451 4.26 -16.65 -2.88
CA TRP A 451 4.12 -16.43 -1.44
C TRP A 451 4.98 -17.41 -0.67
N ILE A 452 5.66 -16.91 0.34
CA ILE A 452 6.45 -17.70 1.31
C ILE A 452 5.82 -17.47 2.67
N VAL A 453 5.19 -18.49 3.24
CA VAL A 453 4.50 -18.43 4.52
C VAL A 453 5.15 -19.40 5.50
N PRO A 454 5.97 -18.91 6.45
CA PRO A 454 6.54 -19.77 7.48
C PRO A 454 5.45 -20.46 8.29
N TRP A 455 5.59 -21.75 8.59
CA TRP A 455 4.57 -22.56 9.26
C TRP A 455 4.09 -21.94 10.58
N HIS A 456 5.00 -21.45 11.41
CA HIS A 456 4.70 -20.83 12.70
C HIS A 456 3.92 -19.51 12.61
N ARG A 457 3.77 -18.92 11.42
CA ARG A 457 3.01 -17.68 11.16
C ARG A 457 1.58 -17.91 10.70
N ILE A 458 1.22 -19.13 10.38
CA ILE A 458 -0.15 -19.48 9.99
C ILE A 458 -1.04 -19.50 11.24
N GLN A 459 -2.12 -18.72 11.23
CA GLN A 459 -3.08 -18.64 12.34
C GLN A 459 -4.31 -19.51 12.12
N ALA A 460 -4.86 -19.46 10.91
CA ALA A 460 -6.05 -20.22 10.56
C ALA A 460 -5.97 -20.75 9.13
N VAL A 461 -6.65 -21.85 8.90
CA VAL A 461 -6.84 -22.46 7.59
C VAL A 461 -8.34 -22.62 7.38
N THR A 462 -8.86 -22.00 6.32
CA THR A 462 -10.29 -22.00 6.02
C THR A 462 -10.54 -22.62 4.65
N LEU A 463 -11.46 -23.57 4.56
CA LEU A 463 -11.96 -24.11 3.30
C LEU A 463 -13.18 -23.28 2.85
N ARG A 464 -13.11 -22.72 1.66
CA ARG A 464 -14.22 -21.97 1.04
C ARG A 464 -14.68 -22.66 -0.22
N ARG A 465 -16.00 -22.69 -0.44
CA ARG A 465 -16.63 -23.25 -1.63
C ARG A 465 -17.70 -22.31 -2.15
N GLY A 466 -17.47 -21.77 -3.33
CA GLY A 466 -18.49 -20.99 -4.06
C GLY A 466 -19.54 -21.89 -4.73
N PRO A 467 -20.64 -21.32 -5.27
CA PRO A 467 -21.68 -22.11 -5.91
C PRO A 467 -21.17 -22.96 -7.08
N LEU A 468 -20.31 -22.39 -7.92
CA LEU A 468 -19.68 -23.09 -9.04
C LEU A 468 -18.74 -24.20 -8.56
N GLN A 469 -17.92 -23.93 -7.56
CA GLN A 469 -16.98 -24.90 -6.99
C GLN A 469 -17.71 -26.09 -6.40
N ARG A 470 -18.85 -25.90 -5.73
CA ARG A 470 -19.69 -26.98 -5.22
C ARG A 470 -20.17 -27.92 -6.34
N ARG A 471 -20.58 -27.35 -7.50
CA ARG A 471 -21.02 -28.16 -8.66
C ARG A 471 -19.86 -28.91 -9.31
N LEU A 472 -18.64 -28.38 -9.24
CA LEU A 472 -17.44 -28.97 -9.84
C LEU A 472 -16.68 -29.87 -8.89
N GLY A 473 -17.12 -30.00 -7.62
CA GLY A 473 -16.39 -30.77 -6.59
C GLY A 473 -15.05 -30.13 -6.21
N LEU A 474 -14.98 -28.79 -6.21
CA LEU A 474 -13.77 -28.04 -5.94
C LEU A 474 -13.88 -27.26 -4.62
N ALA A 475 -12.73 -26.97 -4.02
CA ALA A 475 -12.62 -26.12 -2.83
C ALA A 475 -11.36 -25.23 -2.91
N THR A 476 -11.43 -24.07 -2.27
CA THR A 476 -10.29 -23.16 -2.11
C THR A 476 -9.80 -23.21 -0.67
N LEU A 477 -8.51 -23.47 -0.48
CA LEU A 477 -7.86 -23.39 0.82
C LEU A 477 -7.32 -21.98 1.03
N CYS A 478 -7.89 -21.28 1.99
CA CYS A 478 -7.45 -19.94 2.41
C CYS A 478 -6.52 -20.07 3.61
N ILE A 479 -5.36 -19.43 3.53
CA ILE A 479 -4.35 -19.46 4.59
C ILE A 479 -4.30 -18.07 5.21
N ASP A 480 -4.59 -18.01 6.49
CA ASP A 480 -4.67 -16.78 7.24
C ASP A 480 -3.45 -16.59 8.15
N THR A 481 -2.93 -15.38 8.15
CA THR A 481 -1.80 -14.97 9.00
C THR A 481 -2.21 -13.73 9.80
N ALA A 482 -1.47 -13.41 10.87
CA ALA A 482 -1.78 -12.26 11.72
C ALA A 482 -1.70 -10.88 11.03
N GLY A 483 -1.31 -10.83 9.75
CA GLY A 483 -1.23 -9.60 8.98
C GLY A 483 -2.60 -9.19 8.41
N VAL A 484 -2.91 -7.89 8.43
CA VAL A 484 -4.10 -7.36 7.77
C VAL A 484 -3.94 -7.47 6.27
N SER A 485 -4.79 -8.22 5.61
CA SER A 485 -4.85 -8.26 4.16
C SER A 485 -6.30 -8.21 3.68
N ARG A 486 -6.58 -7.27 2.79
CA ARG A 486 -7.88 -7.15 2.12
C ARG A 486 -7.76 -7.67 0.68
N GLY A 487 -8.67 -8.53 0.28
CA GLY A 487 -8.81 -8.97 -1.12
C GLY A 487 -7.78 -9.99 -1.62
N TYR A 488 -7.41 -9.88 -2.89
CA TYR A 488 -6.54 -10.82 -3.65
C TYR A 488 -5.10 -10.98 -3.10
N SER A 489 -4.85 -10.44 -1.94
CA SER A 489 -3.52 -10.33 -1.33
C SER A 489 -3.12 -11.52 -0.49
N GLN A 490 -4.06 -12.39 -0.11
CA GLN A 490 -3.77 -13.54 0.74
C GLN A 490 -3.28 -14.75 -0.06
N PRO A 491 -2.42 -15.60 0.52
CA PRO A 491 -2.05 -16.87 -0.08
C PRO A 491 -3.26 -17.81 -0.06
N HIS A 492 -3.90 -17.99 -1.22
CA HIS A 492 -4.99 -18.93 -1.41
C HIS A 492 -4.56 -20.01 -2.40
N ILE A 493 -4.87 -21.25 -2.11
CA ILE A 493 -4.75 -22.37 -3.04
C ILE A 493 -6.15 -22.61 -3.59
N HIS A 494 -6.40 -22.09 -4.81
CA HIS A 494 -7.71 -22.15 -5.46
C HIS A 494 -7.96 -23.48 -6.12
N ASP A 495 -9.23 -23.91 -6.12
CA ASP A 495 -9.75 -24.98 -6.95
C ASP A 495 -8.98 -26.30 -6.85
N LEU A 496 -8.78 -26.75 -5.63
CA LEU A 496 -8.36 -28.13 -5.32
C LEU A 496 -9.58 -29.06 -5.42
N ASP A 497 -9.37 -30.30 -5.80
CA ASP A 497 -10.41 -31.31 -5.65
C ASP A 497 -10.80 -31.43 -4.17
N GLU A 498 -12.08 -31.59 -3.86
CA GLU A 498 -12.60 -31.47 -2.48
C GLU A 498 -11.90 -32.42 -1.49
N GLY A 499 -11.65 -33.67 -1.89
CA GLY A 499 -10.94 -34.65 -1.07
C GLY A 499 -9.50 -34.24 -0.78
N ASP A 500 -8.82 -33.72 -1.81
CA ASP A 500 -7.45 -33.22 -1.70
C ASP A 500 -7.38 -31.96 -0.83
N ALA A 501 -8.36 -31.06 -0.94
CA ALA A 501 -8.42 -29.84 -0.14
C ALA A 501 -8.56 -30.14 1.36
N VAL A 502 -9.40 -31.14 1.73
CA VAL A 502 -9.56 -31.57 3.13
C VAL A 502 -8.29 -32.22 3.65
N SER A 503 -7.69 -33.12 2.86
CA SER A 503 -6.45 -33.78 3.20
C SER A 503 -5.30 -32.79 3.36
N LEU A 504 -5.20 -31.82 2.45
CA LEU A 504 -4.23 -30.76 2.48
C LEU A 504 -4.42 -29.85 3.72
N ALA A 505 -5.66 -29.49 4.06
CA ALA A 505 -5.95 -28.70 5.25
C ALA A 505 -5.47 -29.39 6.53
N ARG A 506 -5.73 -30.68 6.68
CA ARG A 506 -5.26 -31.47 7.81
C ARG A 506 -3.73 -31.51 7.88
N LEU A 507 -3.08 -31.69 6.76
CA LEU A 507 -1.62 -31.77 6.66
C LEU A 507 -0.97 -30.41 6.98
N VAL A 508 -1.56 -29.31 6.51
CA VAL A 508 -1.12 -27.94 6.86
C VAL A 508 -1.25 -27.71 8.37
N LEU A 509 -2.38 -28.08 8.98
CA LEU A 509 -2.59 -27.93 10.42
C LEU A 509 -1.58 -28.75 11.23
N ALA A 510 -1.32 -30.00 10.82
CA ALA A 510 -0.30 -30.83 11.47
C ALA A 510 1.09 -30.17 11.41
N ARG A 511 1.48 -29.64 10.26
CA ARG A 511 2.77 -28.92 10.09
C ARG A 511 2.84 -27.64 10.93
N VAL A 512 1.75 -26.91 11.06
CA VAL A 512 1.65 -25.73 11.93
C VAL A 512 1.87 -26.11 13.38
N GLU A 513 1.26 -27.21 13.84
CA GLU A 513 1.40 -27.69 15.20
C GLU A 513 2.83 -28.18 15.49
N GLU A 514 3.42 -28.97 14.59
CA GLU A 514 4.85 -29.35 14.67
C GLU A 514 5.76 -28.14 14.79
N ALA A 515 5.54 -27.11 13.94
CA ALA A 515 6.34 -25.88 13.94
C ALA A 515 6.16 -25.05 15.24
N ARG A 516 4.96 -25.06 15.84
CA ARG A 516 4.70 -24.40 17.13
C ARG A 516 5.38 -25.12 18.29
N GLN A 517 5.41 -26.45 18.26
CA GLN A 517 6.07 -27.26 19.29
C GLN A 517 7.60 -27.13 19.20
N ALA A 518 8.16 -27.02 17.99
CA ALA A 518 9.58 -26.82 17.76
C ALA A 518 10.07 -25.38 18.08
N ALA A 519 9.16 -24.41 18.24
CA ALA A 519 9.50 -23.03 18.56
C ALA A 519 10.00 -22.90 20.02
N PRO A 520 11.06 -22.10 20.29
CA PRO A 520 11.55 -21.88 21.64
C PRO A 520 10.47 -21.26 22.54
N PRO A 521 10.48 -21.53 23.87
CA PRO A 521 9.37 -21.22 24.79
C PRO A 521 8.95 -19.76 24.83
N LEU A 522 9.81 -18.81 24.51
CA LEU A 522 9.48 -17.38 24.43
C LEU A 522 8.52 -17.02 23.28
N GLN A 523 8.41 -17.84 22.24
CA GLN A 523 7.45 -17.64 21.15
C GLN A 523 6.06 -18.26 21.46
N ARG A 524 5.96 -19.16 22.42
CA ARG A 524 4.68 -19.82 22.81
C ARG A 524 3.75 -18.88 23.58
N LEU A 525 4.28 -17.89 24.30
CA LEU A 525 3.48 -16.99 25.14
C LEU A 525 2.73 -15.91 24.34
N THR A 526 3.12 -15.64 23.09
CA THR A 526 2.43 -14.65 22.25
C THR A 526 1.27 -15.22 21.43
N SER A 527 1.10 -16.54 21.38
CA SER A 527 0.03 -17.20 20.62
C SER A 527 -1.22 -17.55 21.44
N CYS A 528 -1.17 -17.44 22.78
CA CYS A 528 -2.26 -17.84 23.68
C CYS A 528 -3.10 -16.68 24.24
N SER A 529 -2.89 -15.43 23.84
CA SER A 529 -3.71 -14.30 24.31
C SER A 529 -4.54 -13.70 23.17
N ALA A 530 -5.57 -14.41 22.77
CA ALA A 530 -6.77 -13.83 22.17
C ALA A 530 -7.98 -14.62 22.66
N PRO A 531 -8.89 -14.00 23.43
CA PRO A 531 -10.26 -14.48 23.50
C PRO A 531 -11.03 -14.10 22.23
#